data_7a80298e19e0caaa2913c29897b24378
#
_entry.id   7a80298e19e0caaa2913c29897b24378
#
_cell.length_a   1.000
_cell.length_b   1.000
_cell.length_c   1.000
_cell.angle_alpha   90.00
_cell.angle_beta   90.00
_cell.angle_gamma   90.00
#
_symmetry.space_group_name_H-M   'P 1'
#
loop_
_entity.id
_entity.type
_entity.pdbx_description
1 polymer ?
#
loop_
_entity_poly.entity_id
_entity_poly.type
_entity_poly.pdbx_seq_one_letter_code
_entity_poly.pdbx_strand_id
1 'polypeptide(L)'
;MKLIDPHIHMTSRTTDDYERMAQAGIVALIEPAFWLGQPRTHVGSFEDYFLSLLGWERFRASQYGIQHYCTIGLNPKEANTEALAEGVMELLPLYLEKEGVVAVGEIGYDDVTPREEEIFARQLELAKEFGLPALIHTPHRDKKRGTERTLALIKEVGFPEELALIDHNNEITLPLVLDTGCWAGHSIYPDTKMDEARMVSLVQKYGAERIIVNSAADWGQSDPLKVPKTAQAFLDAGLGQGVVDTICWNNPVTFFAQSGRLPLERLEGERAVDQRALFEGNSVLRGQTPRVDVR
;
A
#
# COMPACT_ATOMS: atom_id res chain seq x y z
N MET A 1 -15.63 6.60 13.21
CA MET A 1 -14.93 5.32 12.92
C MET A 1 -13.51 5.67 12.52
N LYS A 2 -12.48 4.99 13.06
CA LYS A 2 -11.10 5.18 12.61
C LYS A 2 -10.78 4.10 11.58
N LEU A 3 -10.27 4.48 10.41
CA LEU A 3 -10.00 3.59 9.29
C LEU A 3 -8.59 3.84 8.75
N ILE A 4 -8.02 2.81 8.15
CA ILE A 4 -6.76 2.89 7.38
C ILE A 4 -7.04 2.45 5.96
N ASP A 5 -6.55 3.20 4.98
CA ASP A 5 -6.43 2.70 3.60
C ASP A 5 -5.01 2.16 3.37
N PRO A 6 -4.82 0.85 3.36
CA PRO A 6 -3.49 0.24 3.33
C PRO A 6 -2.89 0.11 1.92
N HIS A 7 -3.58 0.60 0.89
CA HIS A 7 -3.06 0.68 -0.48
C HIS A 7 -3.84 1.73 -1.28
N ILE A 8 -3.22 2.89 -1.49
CA ILE A 8 -3.75 4.00 -2.28
C ILE A 8 -2.60 4.80 -2.89
N HIS A 9 -2.79 5.37 -4.09
CA HIS A 9 -1.77 6.13 -4.80
C HIS A 9 -2.08 7.63 -4.80
N MET A 10 -1.76 8.31 -3.70
CA MET A 10 -2.10 9.71 -3.47
C MET A 10 -1.37 10.69 -4.39
N THR A 11 -0.22 10.30 -4.94
CA THR A 11 0.47 11.06 -6.01
C THR A 11 -0.41 11.28 -7.23
N SER A 12 -1.42 10.44 -7.44
CA SER A 12 -2.39 10.54 -8.52
C SER A 12 -3.68 11.27 -8.14
N ARG A 13 -3.81 11.69 -6.87
CA ARG A 13 -5.05 12.24 -6.30
C ARG A 13 -4.93 13.71 -5.99
N THR A 14 -6.08 14.39 -5.91
CA THR A 14 -6.15 15.80 -5.59
C THR A 14 -6.18 16.05 -4.08
N THR A 15 -5.97 17.30 -3.69
CA THR A 15 -6.05 17.74 -2.29
C THR A 15 -7.44 17.52 -1.69
N ASP A 16 -8.50 17.66 -2.48
CA ASP A 16 -9.89 17.43 -2.07
C ASP A 16 -10.13 15.96 -1.64
N ASP A 17 -9.36 15.02 -2.19
CA ASP A 17 -9.46 13.63 -1.80
C ASP A 17 -8.94 13.41 -0.36
N TYR A 18 -7.86 14.07 0.04
CA TYR A 18 -7.40 14.05 1.44
C TYR A 18 -8.46 14.58 2.40
N GLU A 19 -9.11 15.70 2.06
CA GLU A 19 -10.17 16.29 2.87
C GLU A 19 -11.34 15.30 3.04
N ARG A 20 -11.83 14.74 1.93
CA ARG A 20 -12.93 13.77 1.93
C ARG A 20 -12.59 12.50 2.71
N MET A 21 -11.37 12.00 2.57
CA MET A 21 -10.87 10.82 3.28
C MET A 21 -10.82 11.08 4.80
N ALA A 22 -10.29 12.23 5.22
CA ALA A 22 -10.26 12.62 6.62
C ALA A 22 -11.66 12.73 7.23
N GLN A 23 -12.60 13.36 6.51
CA GLN A 23 -14.01 13.47 6.91
C GLN A 23 -14.70 12.10 7.01
N ALA A 24 -14.30 11.14 6.18
CA ALA A 24 -14.82 9.77 6.19
C ALA A 24 -14.17 8.88 7.27
N GLY A 25 -13.21 9.40 8.05
CA GLY A 25 -12.59 8.71 9.17
C GLY A 25 -11.30 7.97 8.84
N ILE A 26 -10.70 8.19 7.67
CA ILE A 26 -9.35 7.69 7.37
C ILE A 26 -8.34 8.53 8.14
N VAL A 27 -7.59 7.87 9.03
CA VAL A 27 -6.57 8.51 9.89
C VAL A 27 -5.16 8.17 9.46
N ALA A 28 -5.00 7.13 8.67
CA ALA A 28 -3.71 6.75 8.10
C ALA A 28 -3.90 6.09 6.73
N LEU A 29 -2.85 6.13 5.93
CA LEU A 29 -2.80 5.43 4.66
C LEU A 29 -1.38 4.90 4.38
N ILE A 30 -1.32 3.86 3.55
CA ILE A 30 -0.07 3.34 3.01
C ILE A 30 -0.08 3.57 1.50
N GLU A 31 0.92 4.28 0.99
CA GLU A 31 1.09 4.53 -0.43
C GLU A 31 2.23 3.67 -1.01
N PRO A 32 1.91 2.61 -1.74
CA PRO A 32 2.93 1.80 -2.39
C PRO A 32 3.57 2.53 -3.57
N ALA A 33 4.88 2.34 -3.72
CA ALA A 33 5.56 2.73 -4.96
C ALA A 33 4.99 1.94 -6.14
N PHE A 34 4.63 2.63 -7.24
CA PHE A 34 4.06 1.99 -8.43
C PHE A 34 4.47 2.68 -9.73
N TRP A 35 4.07 2.15 -10.85
CA TRP A 35 4.57 2.47 -12.18
C TRP A 35 4.13 3.83 -12.76
N LEU A 36 3.33 4.62 -12.07
CA LEU A 36 2.89 5.98 -12.42
C LEU A 36 2.10 6.13 -13.74
N GLY A 37 1.49 5.06 -14.24
CA GLY A 37 0.62 5.10 -15.42
C GLY A 37 1.37 5.07 -16.76
N GLN A 38 2.70 5.23 -16.77
CA GLN A 38 3.55 5.08 -17.94
C GLN A 38 4.95 4.59 -17.53
N PRO A 39 5.64 3.81 -18.38
CA PRO A 39 6.99 3.35 -18.08
C PRO A 39 7.95 4.51 -17.89
N ARG A 40 8.73 4.46 -16.81
CA ARG A 40 9.84 5.39 -16.60
C ARG A 40 11.03 5.01 -17.46
N THR A 41 11.86 5.99 -17.79
CA THR A 41 12.99 5.79 -18.70
C THR A 41 14.35 5.99 -18.05
N HIS A 42 14.37 6.51 -16.81
CA HIS A 42 15.60 6.82 -16.08
C HIS A 42 15.49 6.45 -14.62
N VAL A 43 16.58 5.95 -14.04
CA VAL A 43 16.66 5.59 -12.61
C VAL A 43 16.38 6.81 -11.71
N GLY A 44 16.88 7.99 -12.07
CA GLY A 44 16.62 9.23 -11.32
C GLY A 44 15.13 9.58 -11.18
N SER A 45 14.27 9.16 -12.10
CA SER A 45 12.83 9.38 -11.97
C SER A 45 12.17 8.50 -10.88
N PHE A 46 12.78 7.36 -10.55
CA PHE A 46 12.38 6.59 -9.37
C PHE A 46 12.86 7.26 -8.09
N GLU A 47 14.07 7.79 -8.09
CA GLU A 47 14.62 8.52 -6.94
C GLU A 47 13.75 9.73 -6.59
N ASP A 48 13.41 10.58 -7.57
CA ASP A 48 12.50 11.71 -7.39
C ASP A 48 11.13 11.26 -6.86
N TYR A 49 10.61 10.16 -7.37
CA TYR A 49 9.34 9.59 -6.91
C TYR A 49 9.41 9.07 -5.47
N PHE A 50 10.44 8.33 -5.11
CA PHE A 50 10.63 7.86 -3.75
C PHE A 50 10.77 9.01 -2.75
N LEU A 51 11.50 10.06 -3.13
CA LEU A 51 11.59 11.29 -2.33
C LEU A 51 10.24 12.00 -2.18
N SER A 52 9.41 11.99 -3.23
CA SER A 52 8.04 12.53 -3.15
C SER A 52 7.19 11.76 -2.14
N LEU A 53 7.21 10.42 -2.16
CA LEU A 53 6.50 9.58 -1.19
C LEU A 53 6.96 9.85 0.25
N LEU A 54 8.27 9.98 0.45
CA LEU A 54 8.88 10.16 1.76
C LEU A 54 8.69 11.56 2.35
N GLY A 55 8.57 12.57 1.50
CA GLY A 55 8.50 13.97 1.91
C GLY A 55 7.18 14.65 1.59
N TRP A 56 6.94 14.87 0.30
CA TRP A 56 5.82 15.70 -0.15
C TRP A 56 4.45 15.12 0.17
N GLU A 57 4.24 13.83 -0.09
CA GLU A 57 2.94 13.19 0.18
C GLU A 57 2.67 13.09 1.69
N ARG A 58 3.69 12.82 2.49
CA ARG A 58 3.58 12.87 3.97
C ARG A 58 3.15 14.26 4.45
N PHE A 59 3.72 15.31 3.86
CA PHE A 59 3.33 16.68 4.19
C PHE A 59 1.89 16.98 3.76
N ARG A 60 1.48 16.61 2.54
CA ARG A 60 0.10 16.79 2.06
C ARG A 60 -0.91 16.11 2.98
N ALA A 61 -0.69 14.85 3.32
CA ALA A 61 -1.55 14.09 4.23
C ALA A 61 -1.65 14.73 5.62
N SER A 62 -0.53 15.21 6.17
CA SER A 62 -0.48 15.81 7.50
C SER A 62 -1.34 17.07 7.62
N GLN A 63 -1.57 17.80 6.54
CA GLN A 63 -2.46 18.97 6.50
C GLN A 63 -3.92 18.63 6.82
N TYR A 64 -4.30 17.34 6.68
CA TYR A 64 -5.63 16.81 6.97
C TYR A 64 -5.65 15.86 8.17
N GLY A 65 -4.58 15.81 8.95
CA GLY A 65 -4.47 14.92 10.10
C GLY A 65 -4.31 13.44 9.73
N ILE A 66 -4.05 13.13 8.46
CA ILE A 66 -3.81 11.76 7.99
C ILE A 66 -2.33 11.44 8.13
N GLN A 67 -1.99 10.30 8.72
CA GLN A 67 -0.63 9.78 8.71
C GLN A 67 -0.38 9.06 7.40
N HIS A 68 0.68 9.46 6.72
CA HIS A 68 1.11 8.84 5.48
C HIS A 68 2.35 7.98 5.75
N TYR A 69 2.26 6.74 5.34
CA TYR A 69 3.37 5.79 5.24
C TYR A 69 3.48 5.33 3.79
N CYS A 70 4.61 4.76 3.42
CA CYS A 70 4.79 4.24 2.07
C CYS A 70 5.45 2.87 2.09
N THR A 71 5.38 2.19 0.95
CA THR A 71 6.25 1.06 0.65
C THR A 71 7.15 1.42 -0.52
N ILE A 72 8.37 0.92 -0.54
CA ILE A 72 9.36 1.20 -1.58
C ILE A 72 9.68 -0.11 -2.30
N GLY A 73 9.65 -0.08 -3.61
CA GLY A 73 9.92 -1.23 -4.45
C GLY A 73 9.90 -0.89 -5.94
N LEU A 74 10.29 -1.85 -6.75
CA LEU A 74 10.17 -1.81 -8.21
C LEU A 74 8.93 -2.59 -8.61
N ASN A 75 7.93 -1.87 -9.15
CA ASN A 75 6.69 -2.46 -9.63
C ASN A 75 6.95 -3.44 -10.78
N PRO A 76 6.27 -4.60 -10.83
CA PRO A 76 6.49 -5.62 -11.87
C PRO A 76 6.34 -5.08 -13.31
N LYS A 77 5.48 -4.09 -13.54
CA LYS A 77 5.33 -3.48 -14.87
C LYS A 77 6.62 -2.85 -15.43
N GLU A 78 7.55 -2.50 -14.56
CA GLU A 78 8.82 -1.85 -14.94
C GLU A 78 10.02 -2.79 -14.77
N ALA A 79 9.82 -4.00 -14.24
CA ALA A 79 10.88 -4.98 -14.01
C ALA A 79 11.49 -5.55 -15.31
N ASN A 80 10.74 -5.56 -16.40
CA ASN A 80 11.18 -6.15 -17.68
C ASN A 80 12.19 -5.29 -18.47
N THR A 81 12.46 -4.04 -18.05
CA THR A 81 13.51 -3.19 -18.64
C THR A 81 14.80 -3.38 -17.84
N GLU A 82 15.70 -4.25 -18.32
CA GLU A 82 16.85 -4.76 -17.58
C GLU A 82 17.73 -3.66 -16.97
N ALA A 83 18.28 -2.76 -17.78
CA ALA A 83 19.17 -1.70 -17.29
C ALA A 83 18.49 -0.76 -16.27
N LEU A 84 17.20 -0.51 -16.45
CA LEU A 84 16.42 0.30 -15.51
C LEU A 84 16.21 -0.46 -14.22
N ALA A 85 15.81 -1.73 -14.30
CA ALA A 85 15.55 -2.56 -13.13
C ALA A 85 16.82 -2.72 -12.27
N GLU A 86 17.98 -2.97 -12.87
CA GLU A 86 19.24 -3.05 -12.11
C GLU A 86 19.56 -1.75 -11.38
N GLY A 87 19.48 -0.61 -12.07
CA GLY A 87 19.75 0.68 -11.44
C GLY A 87 18.79 1.01 -10.29
N VAL A 88 17.51 0.61 -10.41
CA VAL A 88 16.53 0.78 -9.31
C VAL A 88 16.86 -0.17 -8.16
N MET A 89 17.21 -1.43 -8.43
CA MET A 89 17.60 -2.38 -7.40
C MET A 89 18.80 -1.89 -6.56
N GLU A 90 19.74 -1.14 -7.17
CA GLU A 90 20.85 -0.50 -6.47
C GLU A 90 20.41 0.64 -5.54
N LEU A 91 19.29 1.33 -5.89
CA LEU A 91 18.74 2.41 -5.06
C LEU A 91 17.94 1.91 -3.87
N LEU A 92 17.24 0.77 -3.99
CA LEU A 92 16.27 0.32 -2.98
C LEU A 92 16.85 0.31 -1.55
N PRO A 93 18.05 -0.23 -1.28
CA PRO A 93 18.61 -0.25 0.08
C PRO A 93 18.65 1.13 0.74
N LEU A 94 18.99 2.18 -0.01
CA LEU A 94 19.09 3.56 0.49
C LEU A 94 17.74 4.11 0.97
N TYR A 95 16.65 3.67 0.32
CA TYR A 95 15.30 4.15 0.61
C TYR A 95 14.55 3.27 1.60
N LEU A 96 14.85 1.98 1.65
CA LEU A 96 14.22 1.05 2.59
C LEU A 96 14.53 1.36 4.06
N GLU A 97 15.62 2.07 4.35
CA GLU A 97 15.97 2.51 5.71
C GLU A 97 15.21 3.77 6.17
N LYS A 98 14.56 4.48 5.27
CA LYS A 98 13.96 5.80 5.59
C LYS A 98 12.73 5.68 6.49
N GLU A 99 12.58 6.68 7.37
CA GLU A 99 11.39 6.80 8.21
C GLU A 99 10.13 6.92 7.33
N GLY A 100 9.08 6.18 7.71
CA GLY A 100 7.82 6.14 6.96
C GLY A 100 7.73 5.01 5.95
N VAL A 101 8.82 4.30 5.68
CA VAL A 101 8.78 3.06 4.89
C VAL A 101 8.40 1.89 5.79
N VAL A 102 7.26 1.27 5.52
CA VAL A 102 6.69 0.21 6.37
C VAL A 102 6.65 -1.17 5.70
N ALA A 103 7.01 -1.26 4.42
CA ALA A 103 7.13 -2.53 3.70
C ALA A 103 7.96 -2.35 2.42
N VAL A 104 8.39 -3.45 1.83
CA VAL A 104 8.86 -3.51 0.44
C VAL A 104 7.63 -3.70 -0.47
N GLY A 105 7.44 -2.86 -1.46
CA GLY A 105 6.29 -2.95 -2.38
C GLY A 105 6.07 -1.66 -3.19
N GLU A 106 5.30 -1.77 -4.21
CA GLU A 106 4.51 -2.87 -4.75
C GLU A 106 5.41 -3.77 -5.61
N ILE A 107 5.57 -5.04 -5.25
CA ILE A 107 6.42 -6.02 -5.95
C ILE A 107 5.56 -7.20 -6.42
N GLY A 108 6.07 -8.09 -7.24
CA GLY A 108 5.31 -9.27 -7.67
C GLY A 108 5.30 -9.47 -9.16
N TYR A 109 4.13 -9.85 -9.73
CA TYR A 109 3.96 -10.17 -11.14
C TYR A 109 2.89 -9.31 -11.82
N ASP A 110 3.15 -8.92 -13.08
CA ASP A 110 2.16 -8.37 -14.02
C ASP A 110 1.90 -9.35 -15.18
N ASP A 111 2.92 -9.84 -15.86
CA ASP A 111 2.84 -10.79 -16.97
C ASP A 111 3.46 -12.17 -16.65
N VAL A 112 3.96 -12.37 -15.45
CA VAL A 112 4.60 -13.62 -14.97
C VAL A 112 5.80 -14.01 -15.86
N THR A 113 6.67 -13.04 -16.12
CA THR A 113 7.89 -13.25 -16.90
C THR A 113 9.05 -13.76 -16.01
N PRO A 114 10.06 -14.43 -16.59
CA PRO A 114 11.26 -14.81 -15.83
C PRO A 114 11.99 -13.60 -15.22
N ARG A 115 11.93 -12.45 -15.87
CA ARG A 115 12.58 -11.23 -15.35
C ARG A 115 11.82 -10.63 -14.17
N GLU A 116 10.50 -10.59 -14.24
CA GLU A 116 9.68 -10.21 -13.08
C GLU A 116 9.97 -11.14 -11.90
N GLU A 117 10.08 -12.45 -12.14
CA GLU A 117 10.39 -13.42 -11.09
C GLU A 117 11.73 -13.18 -10.43
N GLU A 118 12.78 -12.95 -11.22
CA GLU A 118 14.12 -12.63 -10.71
C GLU A 118 14.11 -11.38 -9.83
N ILE A 119 13.51 -10.29 -10.33
CA ILE A 119 13.42 -9.02 -9.60
C ILE A 119 12.55 -9.16 -8.35
N PHE A 120 11.45 -9.92 -8.45
CA PHE A 120 10.60 -10.18 -7.30
C PHE A 120 11.34 -10.96 -6.21
N ALA A 121 12.05 -12.04 -6.57
CA ALA A 121 12.85 -12.82 -5.63
C ALA A 121 13.90 -11.93 -4.91
N ARG A 122 14.62 -11.11 -5.65
CA ARG A 122 15.63 -10.18 -5.09
C ARG A 122 15.01 -9.16 -4.14
N GLN A 123 13.81 -8.67 -4.42
CA GLN A 123 13.11 -7.74 -3.54
C GLN A 123 12.57 -8.43 -2.27
N LEU A 124 12.19 -9.71 -2.34
CA LEU A 124 11.88 -10.50 -1.15
C LEU A 124 13.11 -10.71 -0.27
N GLU A 125 14.28 -10.94 -0.87
CA GLU A 125 15.54 -11.02 -0.12
C GLU A 125 15.89 -9.68 0.56
N LEU A 126 15.71 -8.54 -0.10
CA LEU A 126 15.85 -7.23 0.53
C LEU A 126 14.87 -7.06 1.68
N ALA A 127 13.60 -7.47 1.51
CA ALA A 127 12.62 -7.40 2.59
C ALA A 127 13.08 -8.20 3.83
N LYS A 128 13.64 -9.39 3.64
CA LYS A 128 14.25 -10.18 4.74
C LYS A 128 15.42 -9.45 5.39
N GLU A 129 16.34 -8.92 4.58
CA GLU A 129 17.53 -8.21 5.05
C GLU A 129 17.16 -7.00 5.93
N PHE A 130 16.16 -6.23 5.51
CA PHE A 130 15.71 -5.04 6.23
C PHE A 130 14.65 -5.31 7.31
N GLY A 131 14.23 -6.57 7.49
CA GLY A 131 13.21 -6.96 8.46
C GLY A 131 11.85 -6.33 8.15
N LEU A 132 11.51 -6.16 6.88
CA LEU A 132 10.27 -5.51 6.42
C LEU A 132 9.28 -6.54 5.88
N PRO A 133 7.97 -6.34 6.08
CA PRO A 133 6.95 -7.06 5.35
C PRO A 133 6.99 -6.70 3.84
N ALA A 134 6.32 -7.50 3.02
CA ALA A 134 6.20 -7.30 1.59
C ALA A 134 4.73 -7.10 1.17
N LEU A 135 4.45 -6.06 0.38
CA LEU A 135 3.18 -5.83 -0.28
C LEU A 135 3.29 -6.29 -1.74
N ILE A 136 2.53 -7.32 -2.07
CA ILE A 136 2.74 -8.12 -3.29
C ILE A 136 1.55 -7.97 -4.24
N HIS A 137 1.84 -7.41 -5.41
CA HIS A 137 0.92 -7.29 -6.53
C HIS A 137 0.69 -8.63 -7.22
N THR A 138 -0.57 -8.92 -7.54
CA THR A 138 -0.95 -10.07 -8.36
C THR A 138 -1.54 -9.62 -9.69
N PRO A 139 -1.22 -10.30 -10.81
CA PRO A 139 -1.60 -9.86 -12.14
C PRO A 139 -3.11 -9.81 -12.36
N HIS A 140 -3.58 -8.91 -13.21
CA HIS A 140 -4.97 -8.88 -13.63
C HIS A 140 -5.32 -10.04 -14.56
N ARG A 141 -4.46 -10.32 -15.51
CA ARG A 141 -4.56 -11.46 -16.41
C ARG A 141 -4.00 -12.71 -15.75
N ASP A 142 -4.62 -13.85 -15.99
CA ASP A 142 -4.20 -15.14 -15.43
C ASP A 142 -3.95 -15.10 -13.89
N LYS A 143 -4.86 -14.43 -13.19
CA LYS A 143 -4.73 -14.11 -11.77
C LYS A 143 -4.46 -15.34 -10.91
N LYS A 144 -5.15 -16.46 -11.17
CA LYS A 144 -4.95 -17.70 -10.43
C LYS A 144 -3.51 -18.19 -10.53
N ARG A 145 -2.99 -18.34 -11.76
CA ARG A 145 -1.60 -18.76 -12.02
C ARG A 145 -0.59 -17.81 -11.39
N GLY A 146 -0.82 -16.49 -11.53
CA GLY A 146 0.05 -15.49 -10.92
C GLY A 146 0.10 -15.61 -9.40
N THR A 147 -1.06 -15.82 -8.76
CA THR A 147 -1.12 -16.03 -7.30
C THR A 147 -0.45 -17.34 -6.90
N GLU A 148 -0.71 -18.45 -7.59
CA GLU A 148 -0.05 -19.73 -7.35
C GLU A 148 1.47 -19.62 -7.46
N ARG A 149 1.98 -18.91 -8.48
CA ARG A 149 3.42 -18.69 -8.64
C ARG A 149 4.01 -17.78 -7.57
N THR A 150 3.27 -16.73 -7.17
CA THR A 150 3.64 -15.87 -6.04
C THR A 150 3.84 -16.69 -4.75
N LEU A 151 2.87 -17.52 -4.41
CA LEU A 151 2.93 -18.36 -3.20
C LEU A 151 4.07 -19.39 -3.28
N ALA A 152 4.33 -19.94 -4.47
CA ALA A 152 5.46 -20.84 -4.69
C ALA A 152 6.80 -20.11 -4.49
N LEU A 153 6.97 -18.92 -5.08
CA LEU A 153 8.20 -18.15 -4.97
C LEU A 153 8.49 -17.72 -3.53
N ILE A 154 7.47 -17.31 -2.76
CA ILE A 154 7.60 -17.01 -1.33
C ILE A 154 8.25 -18.18 -0.59
N LYS A 155 7.81 -19.41 -0.85
CA LYS A 155 8.36 -20.63 -0.26
C LYS A 155 9.76 -20.93 -0.76
N GLU A 156 10.03 -20.77 -2.05
CA GLU A 156 11.36 -21.02 -2.68
C GLU A 156 12.43 -20.07 -2.11
N VAL A 157 12.07 -18.79 -1.93
CA VAL A 157 12.95 -17.77 -1.32
C VAL A 157 13.05 -17.94 0.21
N GLY A 158 12.12 -18.69 0.82
CA GLY A 158 12.04 -18.81 2.28
C GLY A 158 11.66 -17.48 2.94
N PHE A 159 10.79 -16.70 2.29
CA PHE A 159 10.24 -15.48 2.89
C PHE A 159 9.13 -15.87 3.90
N PRO A 160 9.10 -15.28 5.11
CA PRO A 160 8.09 -15.59 6.11
C PRO A 160 6.67 -15.26 5.59
N GLU A 161 5.79 -16.24 5.56
CA GLU A 161 4.44 -16.09 5.00
C GLU A 161 3.64 -15.01 5.75
N GLU A 162 3.81 -14.89 7.06
CA GLU A 162 3.17 -13.87 7.91
C GLU A 162 3.60 -12.43 7.60
N LEU A 163 4.72 -12.26 6.90
CA LEU A 163 5.21 -10.96 6.42
C LEU A 163 4.79 -10.66 4.97
N ALA A 164 4.04 -11.55 4.31
CA ALA A 164 3.59 -11.38 2.94
C ALA A 164 2.11 -10.96 2.88
N LEU A 165 1.81 -9.81 2.30
CA LEU A 165 0.46 -9.36 1.94
C LEU A 165 0.27 -9.56 0.44
N ILE A 166 -0.51 -10.56 0.06
CA ILE A 166 -0.89 -10.85 -1.32
C ILE A 166 -2.08 -9.97 -1.67
N ASP A 167 -1.88 -8.98 -2.54
CA ASP A 167 -2.93 -8.01 -2.85
C ASP A 167 -3.72 -8.33 -4.12
N HIS A 168 -4.82 -7.62 -4.30
CA HIS A 168 -5.77 -7.75 -5.41
C HIS A 168 -6.45 -9.12 -5.51
N ASN A 169 -6.71 -9.78 -4.39
CA ASN A 169 -7.43 -11.06 -4.38
C ASN A 169 -8.87 -10.93 -4.86
N ASN A 170 -9.42 -12.07 -5.27
CA ASN A 170 -10.82 -12.26 -5.62
C ASN A 170 -11.31 -13.63 -5.10
N GLU A 171 -12.52 -14.02 -5.49
CA GLU A 171 -13.17 -15.28 -5.07
C GLU A 171 -12.36 -16.53 -5.43
N ILE A 172 -11.52 -16.45 -6.47
CA ILE A 172 -10.72 -17.60 -6.96
C ILE A 172 -9.41 -17.69 -6.18
N THR A 173 -8.79 -16.57 -5.85
CA THR A 173 -7.44 -16.54 -5.25
C THR A 173 -7.46 -16.49 -3.74
N LEU A 174 -8.50 -15.92 -3.12
CA LEU A 174 -8.59 -15.84 -1.67
C LEU A 174 -8.41 -17.21 -0.97
N PRO A 175 -9.08 -18.32 -1.40
CA PRO A 175 -8.85 -19.62 -0.77
C PRO A 175 -7.38 -20.07 -0.80
N LEU A 176 -6.69 -19.81 -1.92
CA LEU A 176 -5.27 -20.19 -2.08
C LEU A 176 -4.39 -19.46 -1.08
N VAL A 177 -4.67 -18.16 -0.83
CA VAL A 177 -3.91 -17.35 0.12
C VAL A 177 -4.23 -17.75 1.56
N LEU A 178 -5.51 -17.99 1.89
CA LEU A 178 -5.91 -18.39 3.24
C LEU A 178 -5.39 -19.76 3.66
N ASP A 179 -5.09 -20.66 2.69
CA ASP A 179 -4.45 -21.97 2.93
C ASP A 179 -2.96 -21.84 3.32
N THR A 180 -2.42 -20.61 3.36
CA THR A 180 -1.05 -20.28 3.79
C THR A 180 -1.06 -19.39 5.02
N GLY A 181 0.13 -18.99 5.51
CA GLY A 181 0.29 -17.97 6.54
C GLY A 181 0.19 -16.53 6.03
N CYS A 182 0.06 -16.32 4.71
CA CYS A 182 0.02 -14.98 4.11
C CYS A 182 -1.27 -14.20 4.46
N TRP A 183 -1.21 -12.88 4.29
CA TRP A 183 -2.34 -11.97 4.40
C TRP A 183 -2.98 -11.75 3.03
N ALA A 184 -4.30 -11.58 3.02
CA ALA A 184 -5.08 -11.42 1.79
C ALA A 184 -5.60 -9.99 1.65
N GLY A 185 -5.01 -9.22 0.74
CA GLY A 185 -5.44 -7.88 0.35
C GLY A 185 -6.52 -7.91 -0.73
N HIS A 186 -7.51 -7.05 -0.61
CA HIS A 186 -8.61 -6.91 -1.55
C HIS A 186 -8.79 -5.44 -1.92
N SER A 187 -8.58 -5.13 -3.20
CA SER A 187 -8.81 -3.79 -3.73
C SER A 187 -10.25 -3.63 -4.19
N ILE A 188 -10.94 -2.69 -3.58
CA ILE A 188 -12.30 -2.32 -3.99
C ILE A 188 -12.18 -1.27 -5.10
N TYR A 189 -12.15 -1.76 -6.32
CA TYR A 189 -11.90 -0.95 -7.50
C TYR A 189 -12.94 -1.29 -8.58
N PRO A 190 -13.78 -0.34 -9.00
CA PRO A 190 -14.88 -0.60 -9.94
C PRO A 190 -14.39 -1.25 -11.23
N ASP A 191 -15.22 -2.11 -11.80
CA ASP A 191 -15.10 -2.74 -13.11
C ASP A 191 -13.93 -3.70 -13.30
N THR A 192 -12.81 -3.50 -12.62
CA THR A 192 -11.58 -4.28 -12.89
C THR A 192 -11.14 -5.21 -11.76
N LYS A 193 -11.57 -4.97 -10.51
CA LYS A 193 -11.18 -5.78 -9.35
C LYS A 193 -12.43 -6.25 -8.58
N MET A 194 -12.64 -5.75 -7.37
CA MET A 194 -13.75 -6.12 -6.49
C MET A 194 -14.70 -4.93 -6.29
N ASP A 195 -15.95 -5.22 -5.97
CA ASP A 195 -16.91 -4.26 -5.42
C ASP A 195 -17.27 -4.63 -3.96
N GLU A 196 -18.00 -3.72 -3.30
CA GLU A 196 -18.37 -3.87 -1.89
C GLU A 196 -19.27 -5.10 -1.65
N ALA A 197 -20.20 -5.39 -2.56
CA ALA A 197 -21.15 -6.52 -2.42
C ALA A 197 -20.44 -7.87 -2.52
N ARG A 198 -19.49 -7.99 -3.45
CA ARG A 198 -18.64 -9.18 -3.57
C ARG A 198 -17.76 -9.33 -2.32
N MET A 199 -17.21 -8.24 -1.81
CA MET A 199 -16.40 -8.27 -0.59
C MET A 199 -17.21 -8.70 0.63
N VAL A 200 -18.44 -8.19 0.80
CA VAL A 200 -19.38 -8.67 1.84
C VAL A 200 -19.58 -10.18 1.74
N SER A 201 -19.84 -10.70 0.53
CA SER A 201 -20.05 -12.13 0.30
C SER A 201 -18.83 -12.96 0.67
N LEU A 202 -17.62 -12.47 0.39
CA LEU A 202 -16.38 -13.16 0.77
C LEU A 202 -16.21 -13.21 2.29
N VAL A 203 -16.45 -12.09 2.98
CA VAL A 203 -16.33 -12.02 4.44
C VAL A 203 -17.39 -12.91 5.13
N GLN A 204 -18.61 -12.95 4.61
CA GLN A 204 -19.64 -13.88 5.10
C GLN A 204 -19.21 -15.34 4.99
N LYS A 205 -18.47 -15.69 3.95
CA LYS A 205 -18.04 -17.07 3.68
C LYS A 205 -16.77 -17.46 4.43
N TYR A 206 -15.78 -16.57 4.50
CA TYR A 206 -14.43 -16.90 4.96
C TYR A 206 -14.05 -16.26 6.29
N GLY A 207 -14.89 -15.35 6.82
CA GLY A 207 -14.56 -14.58 8.03
C GLY A 207 -13.69 -13.36 7.72
N ALA A 208 -13.12 -12.77 8.76
CA ALA A 208 -12.36 -11.53 8.70
C ALA A 208 -10.85 -11.71 8.95
N GLU A 209 -10.43 -12.90 9.38
CA GLU A 209 -9.05 -13.14 9.79
C GLU A 209 -8.07 -13.02 8.61
N ARG A 210 -7.00 -12.25 8.79
CA ARG A 210 -5.97 -11.96 7.79
C ARG A 210 -6.48 -11.38 6.46
N ILE A 211 -7.71 -10.84 6.46
CA ILE A 211 -8.29 -10.13 5.32
C ILE A 211 -8.10 -8.63 5.50
N ILE A 212 -7.62 -7.96 4.47
CA ILE A 212 -7.38 -6.52 4.41
C ILE A 212 -8.11 -5.95 3.19
N VAL A 213 -8.75 -4.79 3.35
CA VAL A 213 -9.45 -4.08 2.27
C VAL A 213 -8.74 -2.75 2.02
N ASN A 214 -8.58 -2.40 0.74
CA ASN A 214 -7.99 -1.15 0.30
C ASN A 214 -8.74 -0.57 -0.90
N SER A 215 -8.48 0.69 -1.22
CA SER A 215 -9.06 1.33 -2.41
C SER A 215 -8.25 1.07 -3.68
N ALA A 216 -6.94 0.93 -3.56
CA ALA A 216 -5.97 1.00 -4.66
C ALA A 216 -6.27 2.18 -5.60
N ALA A 217 -6.84 3.28 -5.05
CA ALA A 217 -7.26 4.40 -5.87
C ALA A 217 -6.06 5.11 -6.48
N ASP A 218 -6.11 5.28 -7.79
CA ASP A 218 -5.10 5.90 -8.63
C ASP A 218 -5.75 6.92 -9.58
N TRP A 219 -5.13 7.28 -10.70
CA TRP A 219 -5.72 8.15 -11.72
C TRP A 219 -6.75 7.49 -12.62
N GLY A 220 -6.98 6.18 -12.51
CA GLY A 220 -8.08 5.52 -13.17
C GLY A 220 -9.43 5.90 -12.61
N GLN A 221 -10.51 5.26 -13.11
CA GLN A 221 -11.85 5.40 -12.57
C GLN A 221 -11.93 4.71 -11.19
N SER A 222 -11.36 5.35 -10.20
CA SER A 222 -11.23 4.84 -8.83
C SER A 222 -11.77 5.82 -7.80
N ASP A 223 -12.00 5.34 -6.58
CA ASP A 223 -12.64 6.11 -5.53
C ASP A 223 -11.84 5.96 -4.21
N PRO A 224 -11.24 7.04 -3.70
CA PRO A 224 -10.46 7.01 -2.46
C PRO A 224 -11.31 6.76 -1.19
N LEU A 225 -12.63 6.74 -1.33
CA LEU A 225 -13.56 6.44 -0.23
C LEU A 225 -14.01 4.97 -0.20
N LYS A 226 -13.34 4.07 -0.94
CA LYS A 226 -13.76 2.67 -1.00
C LYS A 226 -13.63 1.93 0.32
N VAL A 227 -12.63 2.23 1.14
CA VAL A 227 -12.52 1.62 2.49
C VAL A 227 -13.70 2.05 3.39
N PRO A 228 -14.02 3.34 3.57
CA PRO A 228 -15.21 3.75 4.32
C PRO A 228 -16.51 3.19 3.76
N LYS A 229 -16.68 3.14 2.44
CA LYS A 229 -17.88 2.58 1.80
C LYS A 229 -18.01 1.08 2.03
N THR A 230 -16.90 0.34 1.99
CA THR A 230 -16.90 -1.09 2.30
C THR A 230 -17.20 -1.34 3.77
N ALA A 231 -16.64 -0.52 4.68
CA ALA A 231 -16.98 -0.58 6.10
C ALA A 231 -18.49 -0.40 6.34
N GLN A 232 -19.11 0.58 5.66
CA GLN A 232 -20.55 0.77 5.72
C GLN A 232 -21.32 -0.41 5.13
N ALA A 233 -20.87 -0.97 4.00
CA ALA A 233 -21.50 -2.15 3.40
C ALA A 233 -21.46 -3.39 4.32
N PHE A 234 -20.40 -3.57 5.11
CA PHE A 234 -20.34 -4.63 6.13
C PHE A 234 -21.39 -4.41 7.22
N LEU A 235 -21.57 -3.17 7.69
CA LEU A 235 -22.60 -2.84 8.68
C LEU A 235 -24.02 -3.05 8.13
N ASP A 236 -24.28 -2.59 6.91
CA ASP A 236 -25.58 -2.72 6.25
C ASP A 236 -25.95 -4.19 5.99
N ALA A 237 -24.94 -5.04 5.77
CA ALA A 237 -25.10 -6.49 5.64
C ALA A 237 -25.24 -7.23 6.99
N GLY A 238 -25.20 -6.53 8.12
CA GLY A 238 -25.33 -7.10 9.47
C GLY A 238 -24.11 -7.84 9.99
N LEU A 239 -22.93 -7.65 9.39
CA LEU A 239 -21.67 -8.26 9.87
C LEU A 239 -21.15 -7.67 11.19
N GLY A 240 -21.59 -6.46 11.54
CA GLY A 240 -21.33 -5.81 12.81
C GLY A 240 -19.97 -5.06 12.88
N GLN A 241 -19.85 -4.22 13.91
CA GLN A 241 -18.69 -3.34 14.08
C GLN A 241 -17.37 -4.13 14.24
N GLY A 242 -17.38 -5.30 14.89
CA GLY A 242 -16.19 -6.11 15.09
C GLY A 242 -15.52 -6.57 13.78
N VAL A 243 -16.30 -6.85 12.73
CA VAL A 243 -15.77 -7.18 11.40
C VAL A 243 -15.12 -5.94 10.76
N VAL A 244 -15.78 -4.78 10.87
CA VAL A 244 -15.22 -3.51 10.36
C VAL A 244 -13.91 -3.19 11.06
N ASP A 245 -13.88 -3.26 12.40
CA ASP A 245 -12.68 -2.99 13.18
C ASP A 245 -11.55 -3.95 12.82
N THR A 246 -11.87 -5.22 12.57
CA THR A 246 -10.88 -6.22 12.18
C THR A 246 -10.29 -5.92 10.81
N ILE A 247 -11.12 -5.75 9.78
CA ILE A 247 -10.68 -5.67 8.37
C ILE A 247 -10.11 -4.29 8.03
N CYS A 248 -10.74 -3.21 8.54
CA CYS A 248 -10.42 -1.85 8.14
C CYS A 248 -9.48 -1.13 9.13
N TRP A 249 -9.12 -1.79 10.23
CA TRP A 249 -8.22 -1.24 11.24
C TRP A 249 -7.22 -2.27 11.77
N ASN A 250 -7.66 -3.31 12.50
CA ASN A 250 -6.75 -4.19 13.23
C ASN A 250 -5.81 -4.98 12.30
N ASN A 251 -6.33 -5.56 11.23
CA ASN A 251 -5.55 -6.35 10.30
C ASN A 251 -4.47 -5.51 9.60
N PRO A 252 -4.77 -4.36 8.95
CA PRO A 252 -3.73 -3.54 8.34
C PRO A 252 -2.73 -3.00 9.37
N VAL A 253 -3.17 -2.59 10.57
CA VAL A 253 -2.26 -2.18 11.65
C VAL A 253 -1.34 -3.34 12.05
N THR A 254 -1.89 -4.52 12.31
CA THR A 254 -1.10 -5.70 12.69
C THR A 254 -0.08 -6.06 11.64
N PHE A 255 -0.48 -6.04 10.36
CA PHE A 255 0.43 -6.38 9.27
C PHE A 255 1.58 -5.39 9.15
N PHE A 256 1.30 -4.10 9.02
CA PHE A 256 2.35 -3.09 8.80
C PHE A 256 3.16 -2.76 10.05
N ALA A 257 2.62 -2.98 11.26
CA ALA A 257 3.37 -2.83 12.51
C ALA A 257 4.52 -3.83 12.65
N GLN A 258 4.49 -4.95 11.92
CA GLN A 258 5.61 -5.91 11.88
C GLN A 258 6.92 -5.29 11.37
N SER A 259 6.85 -4.17 10.63
CA SER A 259 8.01 -3.38 10.24
C SER A 259 8.77 -2.76 11.44
N GLY A 260 8.13 -2.67 12.60
CA GLY A 260 8.63 -1.87 13.74
C GLY A 260 8.60 -0.35 13.51
N ARG A 261 8.00 0.12 12.40
CA ARG A 261 8.05 1.53 11.96
C ARG A 261 6.66 2.20 11.86
N LEU A 262 5.62 1.51 12.35
CA LEU A 262 4.26 2.05 12.45
C LEU A 262 3.96 2.37 13.92
N PRO A 263 4.18 3.62 14.40
CA PRO A 263 3.96 3.98 15.79
C PRO A 263 2.46 4.09 16.08
N LEU A 264 1.92 3.14 16.84
CA LEU A 264 0.47 3.03 17.13
C LEU A 264 -0.07 4.26 17.86
N GLU A 265 0.70 4.84 18.77
CA GLU A 265 0.34 6.06 19.48
C GLU A 265 0.06 7.24 18.55
N ARG A 266 0.70 7.28 17.37
CA ARG A 266 0.41 8.31 16.35
C ARG A 266 -0.88 8.05 15.60
N LEU A 267 -1.38 6.83 15.58
CA LEU A 267 -2.63 6.46 14.92
C LEU A 267 -3.84 6.64 15.85
N GLU A 268 -3.65 6.48 17.16
CA GLU A 268 -4.72 6.49 18.16
C GLU A 268 -5.04 7.88 18.70
N GLY A 269 -4.06 8.80 18.68
CA GLY A 269 -4.20 10.16 19.21
C GLY A 269 -5.19 11.03 18.44
N GLU A 270 -5.85 11.95 19.14
CA GLU A 270 -6.57 13.05 18.50
C GLU A 270 -5.56 14.01 17.84
N ARG A 271 -5.91 14.52 16.66
CA ARG A 271 -5.05 15.43 15.93
C ARG A 271 -5.75 16.76 15.69
N ALA A 272 -5.26 17.77 16.38
CA ALA A 272 -5.50 19.14 15.95
C ALA A 272 -4.55 19.46 14.79
N VAL A 273 -5.09 19.79 13.63
CA VAL A 273 -4.31 20.20 12.48
C VAL A 273 -4.39 21.71 12.32
N ASP A 274 -3.29 22.40 12.56
CA ASP A 274 -3.14 23.81 12.19
C ASP A 274 -2.58 23.90 10.78
N GLN A 275 -3.47 23.87 9.79
CA GLN A 275 -3.09 23.96 8.38
C GLN A 275 -2.32 25.24 8.07
N ARG A 276 -2.61 26.34 8.75
CA ARG A 276 -1.92 27.60 8.54
C ARG A 276 -0.47 27.51 9.02
N ALA A 277 -0.23 26.98 10.22
CA ALA A 277 1.11 26.81 10.76
C ALA A 277 1.95 25.86 9.89
N LEU A 278 1.35 24.74 9.43
CA LEU A 278 2.02 23.83 8.50
C LEU A 278 2.40 24.51 7.18
N PHE A 279 1.47 25.26 6.59
CA PHE A 279 1.71 25.97 5.35
C PHE A 279 2.76 27.09 5.53
N GLU A 280 2.67 27.89 6.58
CA GLU A 280 3.62 28.96 6.88
C GLU A 280 5.02 28.43 7.20
N GLY A 281 5.11 27.26 7.82
CA GLY A 281 6.36 26.57 8.12
C GLY A 281 7.06 25.96 6.90
N ASN A 282 6.33 25.73 5.81
CA ASN A 282 6.88 25.11 4.59
C ASN A 282 7.33 26.17 3.58
N SER A 283 8.62 26.51 3.60
CA SER A 283 9.20 27.50 2.70
C SER A 283 9.18 27.05 1.21
N VAL A 284 9.17 25.76 0.94
CA VAL A 284 9.10 25.20 -0.42
C VAL A 284 7.77 25.52 -1.09
N LEU A 285 6.65 25.42 -0.37
CA LEU A 285 5.31 25.76 -0.88
C LEU A 285 5.20 27.25 -1.29
N ARG A 286 6.05 28.09 -0.78
CA ARG A 286 6.09 29.53 -1.08
C ARG A 286 7.15 29.90 -2.10
N GLY A 287 7.87 28.93 -2.67
CA GLY A 287 9.00 29.17 -3.55
C GLY A 287 10.20 29.80 -2.84
N GLN A 288 10.29 29.66 -1.52
CA GLN A 288 11.42 30.16 -0.71
C GLN A 288 12.47 29.06 -0.55
N THR A 289 13.69 29.45 -0.24
CA THR A 289 14.73 28.49 0.12
C THR A 289 14.30 27.73 1.39
N PRO A 290 14.35 26.39 1.37
CA PRO A 290 14.01 25.60 2.56
C PRO A 290 14.84 26.06 3.76
N ARG A 291 14.19 26.17 4.93
CA ARG A 291 14.91 26.38 6.19
C ARG A 291 15.62 25.09 6.53
N VAL A 292 16.91 25.18 6.70
CA VAL A 292 17.70 24.11 7.32
C VAL A 292 17.73 24.45 8.81
N ASP A 293 17.04 23.71 9.63
CA ASP A 293 17.19 23.82 11.07
C ASP A 293 18.58 23.31 11.43
N VAL A 294 19.47 24.24 11.63
CA VAL A 294 20.77 23.96 12.23
C VAL A 294 20.52 23.79 13.74
N ARG A 295 20.37 22.55 14.18
CA ARG A 295 20.42 22.17 15.59
C ARG A 295 21.82 21.71 15.95
#